data_1da598a98935bd97a95c1ddaab1ce5c1
#
_entry.id   1da598a98935bd97a95c1ddaab1ce5c1
#
_cell.length_a   1.000
_cell.length_b   1.000
_cell.length_c   1.000
_cell.angle_alpha   90.00
_cell.angle_beta   90.00
_cell.angle_gamma   90.00
#
_symmetry.space_group_name_H-M   'P 1'
#
loop_
_entity.id
_entity.type
_entity.pdbx_description
1 polymer ?
#
loop_
_entity_poly.entity_id
_entity_poly.type
_entity_poly.pdbx_seq_one_letter_code
_entity_poly.pdbx_strand_id
1 'polypeptide(L)'
;MQDEPRYVIGMDAHSRKLAISIWDWSDRFNACMHRELKCIDIDSMIKTYERNVNIDSITIIESSTNSASLKKMLNAAGYRAEIVRADVIANKERKRRICDIRDAENLALAYIKGDIDEFVWTPSQEYTQYRDIMFAYRDTTKEMTRLSNRIWNMCSRKGYKLPIRNSTNKVSILREMIIETNIEGFAKEQLEMLLEDFDRLLQRKTELSRRIAEIVLSNPRMLRLLQLHGVNYKGAFALDAAVENPHRFSTASKLSAYGGFSPIVDSSGEEEEHAKRKGGLKKPLDGEGRRDVKFFFTEAGQTVLTSCANTKLGKWGWKMINRGKSRNKVVCAIGRKLLTYSWHILRGDSTPNRHSEEFFKRKMRTFYQTIGAKRMHELGYGTRNQFAEAQAKLVYGDLPISTADSEEIADC
;
A
#
# COMPACT_ATOMS: atom_id res chain seq x y z
N MET A 1 -32.87 -8.12 -5.84
CA MET A 1 -33.14 -6.69 -6.13
C MET A 1 -32.81 -5.97 -4.84
N GLN A 2 -31.85 -5.07 -4.82
CA GLN A 2 -31.64 -4.20 -3.66
C GLN A 2 -32.83 -3.25 -3.62
N ASP A 3 -33.49 -3.12 -2.49
CA ASP A 3 -34.62 -2.20 -2.32
C ASP A 3 -34.17 -0.78 -2.71
N GLU A 4 -34.91 -0.15 -3.61
CA GLU A 4 -34.65 1.24 -4.02
C GLU A 4 -34.82 2.14 -2.80
N PRO A 5 -33.84 3.01 -2.50
CA PRO A 5 -33.93 3.88 -1.34
C PRO A 5 -35.02 4.93 -1.57
N ARG A 6 -35.74 5.33 -0.52
CA ARG A 6 -36.70 6.43 -0.61
C ARG A 6 -36.00 7.77 -0.84
N TYR A 7 -34.85 7.98 -0.20
CA TYR A 7 -34.08 9.23 -0.34
C TYR A 7 -32.64 8.96 -0.77
N VAL A 8 -32.12 9.84 -1.62
CA VAL A 8 -30.71 9.89 -2.01
C VAL A 8 -30.10 11.16 -1.42
N ILE A 9 -28.97 11.00 -0.74
CA ILE A 9 -28.30 12.07 -0.04
C ILE A 9 -26.89 12.20 -0.59
N GLY A 10 -26.57 13.37 -1.15
CA GLY A 10 -25.20 13.75 -1.40
C GLY A 10 -24.59 14.38 -0.15
N MET A 11 -23.38 14.02 0.18
CA MET A 11 -22.65 14.51 1.34
C MET A 11 -21.25 14.95 0.98
N ASP A 12 -20.98 16.25 1.11
CA ASP A 12 -19.63 16.78 1.14
C ASP A 12 -19.23 17.08 2.59
N ALA A 13 -18.17 16.38 3.05
CA ALA A 13 -17.77 16.37 4.45
C ALA A 13 -16.37 16.96 4.63
N HIS A 14 -16.30 18.15 5.17
CA HIS A 14 -15.08 18.79 5.66
C HIS A 14 -14.88 18.58 7.17
N SER A 15 -13.71 18.93 7.69
CA SER A 15 -13.35 18.71 9.11
C SER A 15 -14.31 19.32 10.13
N ARG A 16 -15.03 20.41 9.76
CA ARG A 16 -15.93 21.16 10.65
C ARG A 16 -17.25 21.58 10.00
N LYS A 17 -17.49 21.11 8.80
CA LYS A 17 -18.70 21.40 8.03
C LYS A 17 -19.18 20.14 7.35
N LEU A 18 -20.49 20.02 7.27
CA LEU A 18 -21.18 18.99 6.54
C LEU A 18 -22.18 19.68 5.62
N ALA A 19 -22.01 19.55 4.32
CA ALA A 19 -23.01 19.95 3.35
C ALA A 19 -23.78 18.69 2.93
N ILE A 20 -25.10 18.73 3.04
CA ILE A 20 -25.98 17.64 2.61
C ILE A 20 -27.02 18.17 1.63
N SER A 21 -27.33 17.37 0.63
CA SER A 21 -28.40 17.58 -0.33
C SER A 21 -29.26 16.32 -0.39
N ILE A 22 -30.55 16.44 -0.04
CA ILE A 22 -31.49 15.33 0.08
C ILE A 22 -32.48 15.38 -1.07
N TRP A 23 -32.61 14.25 -1.78
CA TRP A 23 -33.48 14.09 -2.93
C TRP A 23 -34.44 12.93 -2.70
N ASP A 24 -35.72 13.13 -3.05
CA ASP A 24 -36.68 12.03 -3.08
C ASP A 24 -36.45 11.17 -4.34
N TRP A 25 -36.35 9.87 -4.18
CA TRP A 25 -36.14 8.96 -5.31
C TRP A 25 -37.33 8.95 -6.30
N SER A 26 -38.54 9.17 -5.79
CA SER A 26 -39.75 9.21 -6.62
C SER A 26 -39.87 10.51 -7.43
N ASP A 27 -39.29 11.62 -6.94
CA ASP A 27 -39.26 12.90 -7.63
C ASP A 27 -37.82 13.32 -7.93
N ARG A 28 -37.23 12.71 -8.95
CA ARG A 28 -35.83 12.81 -9.32
C ARG A 28 -35.39 14.22 -9.77
N PHE A 29 -36.30 15.15 -9.92
CA PHE A 29 -36.04 16.50 -10.42
C PHE A 29 -36.11 17.57 -9.34
N ASN A 30 -36.65 17.25 -8.17
CA ASN A 30 -36.83 18.19 -7.06
C ASN A 30 -36.05 17.76 -5.82
N ALA A 31 -35.15 18.63 -5.37
CA ALA A 31 -34.45 18.43 -4.09
C ALA A 31 -35.41 18.71 -2.93
N CYS A 32 -35.45 17.80 -1.96
CA CYS A 32 -36.25 18.00 -0.75
C CYS A 32 -35.62 19.01 0.18
N MET A 33 -34.27 19.06 0.24
CA MET A 33 -33.54 19.90 1.18
C MET A 33 -32.06 20.06 0.80
N HIS A 34 -31.55 21.26 1.03
CA HIS A 34 -30.11 21.54 1.03
C HIS A 34 -29.74 22.19 2.37
N ARG A 35 -28.72 21.68 3.04
CA ARG A 35 -28.24 22.24 4.32
C ARG A 35 -26.72 22.21 4.44
N GLU A 36 -26.17 23.31 4.96
CA GLU A 36 -24.85 23.32 5.58
C GLU A 36 -25.00 23.18 7.09
N LEU A 37 -24.31 22.22 7.66
CA LEU A 37 -24.30 21.92 9.09
C LEU A 37 -22.89 22.14 9.64
N LYS A 38 -22.79 23.01 10.65
CA LYS A 38 -21.53 23.21 11.37
C LYS A 38 -21.43 22.14 12.44
N CYS A 39 -20.30 21.43 12.48
CA CYS A 39 -20.05 20.36 13.41
C CYS A 39 -18.71 20.58 14.10
N ILE A 40 -18.62 20.25 15.40
CA ILE A 40 -17.39 20.42 16.18
C ILE A 40 -16.46 19.23 15.94
N ASP A 41 -17.04 18.04 15.91
CA ASP A 41 -16.35 16.76 15.72
C ASP A 41 -17.23 15.78 14.94
N ILE A 42 -16.71 14.58 14.71
CA ILE A 42 -17.38 13.56 13.92
C ILE A 42 -18.64 13.03 14.61
N ASP A 43 -18.68 12.96 15.95
CA ASP A 43 -19.84 12.50 16.72
C ASP A 43 -21.00 13.50 16.66
N SER A 44 -20.68 14.80 16.77
CA SER A 44 -21.67 15.86 16.60
C SER A 44 -22.20 15.90 15.15
N MET A 45 -21.36 15.54 14.18
CA MET A 45 -21.74 15.41 12.77
C MET A 45 -22.78 14.30 12.57
N ILE A 46 -22.57 13.12 13.14
CA ILE A 46 -23.50 12.00 13.06
C ILE A 46 -24.84 12.35 13.74
N LYS A 47 -24.82 12.86 14.97
CA LYS A 47 -26.04 13.28 15.68
C LYS A 47 -26.82 14.36 14.93
N THR A 48 -26.13 15.27 14.27
CA THR A 48 -26.77 16.30 13.46
C THR A 48 -27.36 15.71 12.18
N TYR A 49 -26.68 14.75 11.59
CA TYR A 49 -27.16 14.00 10.44
C TYR A 49 -28.43 13.22 10.78
N GLU A 50 -28.44 12.45 11.85
CA GLU A 50 -29.59 11.64 12.32
C GLU A 50 -30.84 12.49 12.54
N ARG A 51 -30.72 13.74 13.00
CA ARG A 51 -31.85 14.65 13.20
C ARG A 51 -32.49 15.16 11.90
N ASN A 52 -31.77 15.05 10.78
CA ASN A 52 -32.18 15.67 9.51
C ASN A 52 -32.47 14.65 8.41
N VAL A 53 -32.10 13.38 8.59
CA VAL A 53 -32.14 12.36 7.55
C VAL A 53 -32.93 11.16 8.00
N ASN A 54 -33.78 10.64 7.10
CA ASN A 54 -34.49 9.38 7.34
C ASN A 54 -33.56 8.18 7.10
N ILE A 55 -33.76 7.10 7.85
CA ILE A 55 -32.96 5.87 7.74
C ILE A 55 -33.15 5.15 6.38
N ASP A 56 -34.33 5.31 5.76
CA ASP A 56 -34.62 4.78 4.41
C ASP A 56 -33.98 5.66 3.33
N SER A 57 -32.65 5.70 3.36
CA SER A 57 -31.84 6.55 2.47
C SER A 57 -30.53 5.89 2.11
N ILE A 58 -29.95 6.32 0.99
CA ILE A 58 -28.54 6.06 0.64
C ILE A 58 -27.77 7.37 0.64
N THR A 59 -26.64 7.40 1.31
CA THR A 59 -25.73 8.55 1.38
C THR A 59 -24.53 8.35 0.48
N ILE A 60 -24.29 9.26 -0.43
CA ILE A 60 -23.15 9.29 -1.33
C ILE A 60 -22.16 10.33 -0.82
N ILE A 61 -20.96 9.88 -0.44
CA ILE A 61 -19.91 10.68 0.19
C ILE A 61 -18.76 10.84 -0.79
N GLU A 62 -18.25 12.06 -0.96
CA GLU A 62 -17.01 12.27 -1.71
C GLU A 62 -15.80 11.70 -0.97
N SER A 63 -14.85 11.10 -1.72
CA SER A 63 -13.62 10.56 -1.13
C SER A 63 -12.74 11.67 -0.56
N SER A 64 -12.63 11.71 0.75
CA SER A 64 -11.85 12.65 1.55
C SER A 64 -11.11 11.92 2.67
N THR A 65 -10.34 12.67 3.45
CA THR A 65 -9.62 12.10 4.62
C THR A 65 -10.55 11.43 5.63
N ASN A 66 -11.77 11.94 5.79
CA ASN A 66 -12.73 11.49 6.80
C ASN A 66 -13.82 10.56 6.27
N SER A 67 -13.95 10.41 4.96
CA SER A 67 -15.06 9.69 4.32
C SER A 67 -15.19 8.23 4.77
N ALA A 68 -14.08 7.52 4.94
CA ALA A 68 -14.10 6.12 5.41
C ALA A 68 -14.61 5.99 6.85
N SER A 69 -14.25 6.92 7.73
CA SER A 69 -14.74 6.96 9.11
C SER A 69 -16.22 7.31 9.15
N LEU A 70 -16.65 8.30 8.37
CA LEU A 70 -18.06 8.69 8.24
C LEU A 70 -18.92 7.54 7.72
N LYS A 71 -18.51 6.87 6.64
CA LYS A 71 -19.22 5.69 6.12
C LYS A 71 -19.38 4.63 7.20
N LYS A 72 -18.31 4.33 7.95
CA LYS A 72 -18.37 3.32 9.02
C LYS A 72 -19.34 3.70 10.12
N MET A 73 -19.34 4.95 10.54
CA MET A 73 -20.20 5.45 11.62
C MET A 73 -21.66 5.49 11.15
N LEU A 74 -21.94 5.97 9.94
CA LEU A 74 -23.29 5.97 9.36
C LEU A 74 -23.84 4.56 9.23
N ASN A 75 -23.03 3.61 8.71
CA ASN A 75 -23.46 2.22 8.60
C ASN A 75 -23.70 1.57 9.99
N ALA A 76 -22.90 1.92 11.00
CA ALA A 76 -23.10 1.45 12.38
C ALA A 76 -24.40 2.03 13.01
N ALA A 77 -24.80 3.22 12.60
CA ALA A 77 -26.07 3.85 12.99
C ALA A 77 -27.27 3.37 12.16
N GLY A 78 -27.08 2.42 11.23
CA GLY A 78 -28.13 1.85 10.40
C GLY A 78 -28.39 2.57 9.08
N TYR A 79 -27.65 3.65 8.77
CA TYR A 79 -27.73 4.34 7.49
C TYR A 79 -26.90 3.64 6.43
N ARG A 80 -27.39 3.61 5.21
CA ARG A 80 -26.64 3.10 4.06
C ARG A 80 -25.76 4.22 3.49
N ALA A 81 -24.44 4.03 3.49
CA ALA A 81 -23.50 5.05 3.00
C ALA A 81 -22.45 4.43 2.06
N GLU A 82 -22.17 5.11 0.95
CA GLU A 82 -21.18 4.73 -0.05
C GLU A 82 -20.26 5.90 -0.39
N ILE A 83 -18.99 5.59 -0.72
CA ILE A 83 -17.99 6.60 -1.08
C ILE A 83 -17.73 6.56 -2.57
N VAL A 84 -17.65 7.71 -3.20
CA VAL A 84 -17.31 7.87 -4.62
C VAL A 84 -16.03 8.69 -4.80
N ARG A 85 -15.36 8.51 -5.92
CA ARG A 85 -14.17 9.27 -6.27
C ARG A 85 -14.54 10.70 -6.69
N ALA A 86 -13.69 11.67 -6.33
CA ALA A 86 -13.88 13.08 -6.67
C ALA A 86 -13.93 13.35 -8.19
N ASP A 87 -13.24 12.53 -9.00
CA ASP A 87 -13.18 12.69 -10.45
C ASP A 87 -14.50 12.35 -11.17
N VAL A 88 -15.37 11.54 -10.56
CA VAL A 88 -16.71 11.22 -11.11
C VAL A 88 -17.55 12.51 -11.24
N ILE A 89 -17.34 13.49 -10.36
CA ILE A 89 -18.08 14.75 -10.31
C ILE A 89 -17.40 15.84 -11.15
N ALA A 90 -16.08 15.79 -11.28
CA ALA A 90 -15.26 16.85 -11.87
C ALA A 90 -15.43 17.02 -13.39
N ASN A 91 -16.03 16.05 -14.09
CA ASN A 91 -16.02 16.05 -15.56
C ASN A 91 -17.10 16.91 -16.24
N LYS A 92 -18.06 17.46 -15.52
CA LYS A 92 -19.18 18.14 -16.19
C LYS A 92 -19.26 19.67 -16.06
N GLU A 93 -18.71 20.33 -14.99
CA GLU A 93 -18.88 21.80 -14.84
C GLU A 93 -17.78 22.54 -14.05
N ARG A 94 -16.51 22.45 -14.45
CA ARG A 94 -15.38 23.15 -13.77
C ARG A 94 -15.38 24.68 -13.81
N LYS A 95 -16.39 25.35 -14.31
CA LYS A 95 -16.34 26.81 -14.55
C LYS A 95 -17.22 27.69 -13.64
N ARG A 96 -17.92 27.17 -12.65
CA ARG A 96 -18.74 27.99 -11.74
C ARG A 96 -18.40 27.73 -10.28
N ARG A 97 -18.45 28.80 -9.47
CA ARG A 97 -18.10 28.91 -8.05
C ARG A 97 -18.27 27.61 -7.24
N ILE A 98 -17.17 27.16 -6.65
CA ILE A 98 -17.09 26.05 -5.70
C ILE A 98 -17.99 26.38 -4.52
N CYS A 99 -18.98 25.52 -4.24
CA CYS A 99 -19.90 25.66 -3.11
C CYS A 99 -20.19 24.27 -2.58
N ASP A 100 -19.91 24.04 -1.32
CA ASP A 100 -20.04 22.74 -0.64
C ASP A 100 -21.45 22.13 -0.84
N ILE A 101 -22.51 22.94 -0.88
CA ILE A 101 -23.89 22.49 -1.17
C ILE A 101 -24.01 21.95 -2.60
N ARG A 102 -23.40 22.61 -3.59
CA ARG A 102 -23.45 22.12 -4.98
C ARG A 102 -22.68 20.83 -5.18
N ASP A 103 -21.58 20.68 -4.46
CA ASP A 103 -20.81 19.43 -4.52
C ASP A 103 -21.64 18.29 -3.92
N ALA A 104 -22.33 18.52 -2.80
CA ALA A 104 -23.31 17.58 -2.26
C ALA A 104 -24.48 17.30 -3.22
N GLU A 105 -25.02 18.31 -3.88
CA GLU A 105 -26.09 18.16 -4.90
C GLU A 105 -25.61 17.29 -6.06
N ASN A 106 -24.45 17.58 -6.61
CA ASN A 106 -23.85 16.82 -7.72
C ASN A 106 -23.63 15.35 -7.38
N LEU A 107 -23.27 15.04 -6.12
CA LEU A 107 -23.14 13.67 -5.64
C LEU A 107 -24.46 12.90 -5.68
N ALA A 108 -25.53 13.50 -5.15
CA ALA A 108 -26.85 12.88 -5.17
C ALA A 108 -27.35 12.69 -6.61
N LEU A 109 -27.22 13.72 -7.45
CA LEU A 109 -27.63 13.66 -8.86
C LEU A 109 -26.82 12.65 -9.68
N ALA A 110 -25.52 12.50 -9.42
CA ALA A 110 -24.69 11.49 -10.08
C ALA A 110 -25.19 10.07 -9.78
N TYR A 111 -25.61 9.81 -8.54
CA TYR A 111 -26.21 8.54 -8.16
C TYR A 111 -27.56 8.31 -8.84
N ILE A 112 -28.46 9.32 -8.79
CA ILE A 112 -29.81 9.25 -9.39
C ILE A 112 -29.74 9.03 -10.91
N LYS A 113 -28.77 9.64 -11.59
CA LYS A 113 -28.57 9.50 -13.04
C LYS A 113 -27.88 8.21 -13.44
N GLY A 114 -27.34 7.43 -12.49
CA GLY A 114 -26.55 6.24 -12.77
C GLY A 114 -25.16 6.53 -13.32
N ASP A 115 -24.63 7.73 -13.07
CA ASP A 115 -23.30 8.17 -13.52
C ASP A 115 -22.16 7.58 -12.64
N ILE A 116 -22.49 6.82 -11.58
CA ILE A 116 -21.52 6.21 -10.67
C ILE A 116 -21.31 4.75 -11.04
N ASP A 117 -20.17 4.47 -11.66
CA ASP A 117 -19.82 3.09 -12.09
C ASP A 117 -19.32 2.22 -10.94
N GLU A 118 -18.52 2.76 -10.04
CA GLU A 118 -17.91 2.02 -8.92
C GLU A 118 -17.82 2.88 -7.65
N PHE A 119 -18.12 2.23 -6.52
CA PHE A 119 -17.88 2.81 -5.19
C PHE A 119 -16.45 2.54 -4.72
N VAL A 120 -15.92 3.48 -3.93
CA VAL A 120 -14.60 3.32 -3.34
C VAL A 120 -14.60 2.21 -2.31
N TRP A 121 -13.70 1.24 -2.48
CA TRP A 121 -13.52 0.16 -1.53
C TRP A 121 -13.05 0.69 -0.16
N THR A 122 -13.80 0.35 0.88
CA THR A 122 -13.44 0.64 2.27
C THR A 122 -12.98 -0.63 2.96
N PRO A 123 -11.80 -0.64 3.60
CA PRO A 123 -11.30 -1.82 4.29
C PRO A 123 -12.10 -2.11 5.56
N SER A 124 -12.12 -3.38 5.96
CA SER A 124 -12.60 -3.78 7.27
C SER A 124 -11.78 -3.15 8.40
N GLN A 125 -12.25 -3.26 9.64
CA GLN A 125 -11.54 -2.70 10.79
C GLN A 125 -10.17 -3.32 10.99
N GLU A 126 -10.03 -4.62 10.81
CA GLU A 126 -8.77 -5.34 10.90
C GLU A 126 -7.78 -4.85 9.85
N TYR A 127 -8.21 -4.77 8.59
CA TYR A 127 -7.36 -4.30 7.51
C TYR A 127 -7.04 -2.81 7.56
N THR A 128 -7.89 -2.01 8.20
CA THR A 128 -7.56 -0.61 8.55
C THR A 128 -6.38 -0.59 9.53
N GLN A 129 -6.40 -1.41 10.58
CA GLN A 129 -5.27 -1.53 11.52
C GLN A 129 -3.99 -2.01 10.84
N TYR A 130 -4.08 -2.97 9.91
CA TYR A 130 -2.91 -3.42 9.13
C TYR A 130 -2.31 -2.29 8.29
N ARG A 131 -3.14 -1.47 7.67
CA ARG A 131 -2.71 -0.27 6.93
C ARG A 131 -2.04 0.76 7.83
N ASP A 132 -2.56 0.97 9.02
CA ASP A 132 -1.99 1.89 10.02
C ASP A 132 -0.61 1.40 10.50
N ILE A 133 -0.44 0.10 10.75
CA ILE A 133 0.85 -0.50 11.10
C ILE A 133 1.85 -0.30 9.96
N MET A 134 1.44 -0.55 8.71
CA MET A 134 2.30 -0.36 7.54
C MET A 134 2.66 1.12 7.33
N PHE A 135 1.71 2.02 7.53
CA PHE A 135 1.94 3.46 7.48
C PHE A 135 2.97 3.88 8.53
N ALA A 136 2.79 3.48 9.81
CA ALA A 136 3.71 3.76 10.90
C ALA A 136 5.13 3.22 10.60
N TYR A 137 5.24 1.99 10.08
CA TYR A 137 6.53 1.40 9.68
C TYR A 137 7.23 2.22 8.60
N ARG A 138 6.50 2.62 7.56
CA ARG A 138 7.06 3.40 6.45
C ARG A 138 7.43 4.80 6.87
N ASP A 139 6.63 5.42 7.71
CA ASP A 139 6.90 6.76 8.21
C ASP A 139 8.14 6.78 9.10
N THR A 140 8.24 5.85 10.06
CA THR A 140 9.47 5.64 10.85
C THR A 140 10.70 5.42 9.96
N THR A 141 10.56 4.65 8.87
CA THR A 141 11.69 4.43 7.93
C THR A 141 12.10 5.70 7.20
N LYS A 142 11.15 6.57 6.82
CA LYS A 142 11.45 7.86 6.21
C LYS A 142 12.13 8.81 7.21
N GLU A 143 11.64 8.86 8.44
CA GLU A 143 12.24 9.67 9.51
C GLU A 143 13.68 9.24 9.77
N MET A 144 13.96 7.93 9.88
CA MET A 144 15.32 7.41 10.00
C MET A 144 16.22 7.84 8.83
N THR A 145 15.67 7.85 7.60
CA THR A 145 16.43 8.30 6.42
C THR A 145 16.73 9.79 6.48
N ARG A 146 15.75 10.62 6.87
CA ARG A 146 15.93 12.07 7.05
C ARG A 146 16.97 12.37 8.12
N LEU A 147 16.88 11.66 9.24
CA LEU A 147 17.81 11.81 10.36
C LEU A 147 19.24 11.39 9.98
N SER A 148 19.38 10.23 9.33
CA SER A 148 20.66 9.77 8.79
C SER A 148 21.29 10.79 7.82
N ASN A 149 20.48 11.39 6.94
CA ASN A 149 20.95 12.43 6.03
C ASN A 149 21.38 13.72 6.78
N ARG A 150 20.66 14.09 7.85
CA ARG A 150 21.02 15.23 8.70
C ARG A 150 22.36 15.02 9.39
N ILE A 151 22.57 13.85 10.01
CA ILE A 151 23.84 13.46 10.64
C ILE A 151 24.96 13.51 9.61
N TRP A 152 24.76 12.89 8.45
CA TRP A 152 25.73 12.89 7.36
C TRP A 152 26.11 14.30 6.91
N ASN A 153 25.14 15.15 6.65
CA ASN A 153 25.38 16.53 6.20
C ASN A 153 26.10 17.37 7.27
N MET A 154 25.81 17.13 8.54
CA MET A 154 26.44 17.82 9.64
C MET A 154 27.93 17.44 9.74
N CYS A 155 28.25 16.16 9.68
CA CYS A 155 29.64 15.68 9.66
C CYS A 155 30.41 16.21 8.43
N SER A 156 29.79 16.13 7.24
CA SER A 156 30.42 16.61 6.00
C SER A 156 30.75 18.10 6.03
N ARG A 157 29.86 18.94 6.58
CA ARG A 157 30.10 20.40 6.73
C ARG A 157 31.27 20.70 7.68
N LYS A 158 31.56 19.80 8.60
CA LYS A 158 32.72 19.93 9.53
C LYS A 158 34.00 19.30 8.98
N GLY A 159 34.00 18.84 7.72
CA GLY A 159 35.16 18.24 7.07
C GLY A 159 35.43 16.78 7.41
N TYR A 160 34.52 16.13 8.15
CA TYR A 160 34.68 14.72 8.49
C TYR A 160 34.27 13.84 7.32
N LYS A 161 35.18 12.94 6.89
CA LYS A 161 34.89 11.93 5.86
C LYS A 161 34.19 10.76 6.52
N LEU A 162 32.89 10.66 6.29
CA LEU A 162 32.11 9.52 6.74
C LEU A 162 32.30 8.30 5.81
N PRO A 163 32.22 7.06 6.35
CA PRO A 163 32.31 5.84 5.54
C PRO A 163 31.21 5.78 4.52
N ILE A 164 31.41 4.99 3.46
CA ILE A 164 30.51 4.89 2.30
C ILE A 164 29.05 4.68 2.74
N ARG A 165 28.15 5.45 2.17
CA ARG A 165 26.71 5.59 2.49
C ARG A 165 25.89 4.28 2.50
N ASN A 166 26.44 3.16 2.04
CA ASN A 166 25.74 1.90 1.79
C ASN A 166 26.01 0.79 2.83
N SER A 167 26.72 1.04 3.92
CA SER A 167 26.96 0.00 4.92
C SER A 167 25.77 -0.19 5.85
N THR A 168 25.46 -1.45 6.17
CA THR A 168 24.36 -1.85 7.07
C THR A 168 24.57 -1.40 8.52
N ASN A 169 25.81 -1.09 8.91
CA ASN A 169 26.22 -0.76 10.28
C ASN A 169 26.45 0.76 10.50
N LYS A 170 25.70 1.59 9.80
CA LYS A 170 25.91 3.05 9.75
C LYS A 170 25.96 3.74 11.12
N VAL A 171 25.18 3.30 12.10
CA VAL A 171 25.08 3.98 13.40
C VAL A 171 26.20 3.60 14.34
N SER A 172 26.61 2.32 14.39
CA SER A 172 27.79 1.90 15.15
C SER A 172 29.04 2.58 14.63
N ILE A 173 29.24 2.58 13.30
CA ILE A 173 30.34 3.26 12.65
C ILE A 173 30.32 4.78 12.91
N LEU A 174 29.15 5.41 12.86
CA LEU A 174 29.02 6.84 13.17
C LEU A 174 29.37 7.14 14.64
N ARG A 175 29.00 6.27 15.57
CA ARG A 175 29.36 6.41 17.00
C ARG A 175 30.84 6.26 17.22
N GLU A 176 31.47 5.23 16.65
CA GLU A 176 32.90 5.02 16.69
C GLU A 176 33.66 6.24 16.12
N MET A 177 33.22 6.75 14.96
CA MET A 177 33.79 7.93 14.35
C MET A 177 33.63 9.21 15.18
N ILE A 178 32.51 9.41 15.86
CA ILE A 178 32.30 10.56 16.76
C ILE A 178 33.25 10.49 17.96
N ILE A 179 33.58 9.29 18.42
CA ILE A 179 34.55 9.05 19.50
C ILE A 179 35.96 9.29 18.98
N GLU A 180 36.29 8.81 17.78
CA GLU A 180 37.65 8.93 17.17
C GLU A 180 37.94 10.33 16.62
N THR A 181 36.93 11.06 16.17
CA THR A 181 37.06 12.42 15.68
C THR A 181 36.88 13.38 16.84
N ASN A 182 37.84 14.25 17.09
CA ASN A 182 37.79 15.33 18.10
C ASN A 182 36.69 16.37 17.74
N ILE A 183 35.46 15.93 17.63
CA ILE A 183 34.29 16.82 17.50
C ILE A 183 33.99 17.35 18.90
N GLU A 184 34.21 18.65 19.09
CA GLU A 184 34.04 19.30 20.38
C GLU A 184 32.90 20.34 20.36
N GLY A 185 32.50 20.75 21.56
CA GLY A 185 31.49 21.77 21.79
C GLY A 185 30.08 21.38 21.31
N PHE A 186 29.28 22.38 20.98
CA PHE A 186 27.84 22.19 20.63
C PHE A 186 27.62 21.24 19.46
N ALA A 187 28.59 21.08 18.57
CA ALA A 187 28.46 20.12 17.47
C ALA A 187 28.44 18.67 17.94
N LYS A 188 29.22 18.34 18.99
CA LYS A 188 29.20 17.02 19.60
C LYS A 188 27.86 16.75 20.28
N GLU A 189 27.39 17.69 21.09
CA GLU A 189 26.08 17.59 21.75
C GLU A 189 24.94 17.37 20.75
N GLN A 190 24.92 18.12 19.65
CA GLN A 190 23.93 17.93 18.58
C GLN A 190 23.99 16.55 17.94
N LEU A 191 25.20 16.02 17.67
CA LEU A 191 25.35 14.69 17.11
C LEU A 191 24.87 13.60 18.06
N GLU A 192 25.18 13.73 19.34
CA GLU A 192 24.72 12.80 20.39
C GLU A 192 23.17 12.78 20.46
N MET A 193 22.53 13.96 20.48
CA MET A 193 21.05 14.05 20.42
C MET A 193 20.47 13.38 19.17
N LEU A 194 21.05 13.61 18.00
CA LEU A 194 20.58 13.01 16.75
C LEU A 194 20.77 11.48 16.73
N LEU A 195 21.84 10.98 17.38
CA LEU A 195 22.06 9.54 17.53
C LEU A 195 21.07 8.89 18.50
N GLU A 196 20.71 9.56 19.59
CA GLU A 196 19.66 9.10 20.51
C GLU A 196 18.29 9.03 19.81
N ASP A 197 17.94 10.07 19.05
CA ASP A 197 16.71 10.05 18.22
C ASP A 197 16.72 8.91 17.22
N PHE A 198 17.87 8.63 16.60
CA PHE A 198 18.00 7.51 15.68
C PHE A 198 17.79 6.16 16.37
N ASP A 199 18.30 5.97 17.57
CA ASP A 199 18.10 4.76 18.37
C ASP A 199 16.64 4.55 18.74
N ARG A 200 15.92 5.60 19.15
CA ARG A 200 14.49 5.55 19.42
C ARG A 200 13.70 5.11 18.18
N LEU A 201 14.04 5.68 17.02
CA LEU A 201 13.43 5.28 15.76
C LEU A 201 13.78 3.84 15.36
N LEU A 202 15.00 3.39 15.62
CA LEU A 202 15.42 2.02 15.37
C LEU A 202 14.67 1.01 16.23
N GLN A 203 14.49 1.30 17.52
CA GLN A 203 13.68 0.50 18.42
C GLN A 203 12.23 0.41 17.95
N ARG A 204 11.62 1.55 17.60
CA ARG A 204 10.25 1.62 17.06
C ARG A 204 10.13 0.81 15.77
N LYS A 205 11.08 0.93 14.84
CA LYS A 205 11.10 0.16 13.60
C LYS A 205 11.23 -1.33 13.83
N THR A 206 12.04 -1.74 14.82
CA THR A 206 12.23 -3.14 15.20
C THR A 206 10.94 -3.72 15.76
N GLU A 207 10.28 -3.00 16.64
CA GLU A 207 9.00 -3.43 17.23
C GLU A 207 7.89 -3.54 16.17
N LEU A 208 7.76 -2.56 15.27
CA LEU A 208 6.83 -2.63 14.15
C LEU A 208 7.16 -3.78 13.20
N SER A 209 8.44 -4.05 12.97
CA SER A 209 8.88 -5.20 12.15
C SER A 209 8.50 -6.53 12.78
N ARG A 210 8.64 -6.66 14.10
CA ARG A 210 8.24 -7.85 14.86
C ARG A 210 6.72 -8.05 14.79
N ARG A 211 5.96 -6.99 15.02
CA ARG A 211 4.48 -7.02 14.94
C ARG A 211 3.99 -7.42 13.54
N ILE A 212 4.57 -6.86 12.49
CA ILE A 212 4.28 -7.27 11.10
C ILE A 212 4.60 -8.75 10.91
N ALA A 213 5.74 -9.21 11.42
CA ALA A 213 6.15 -10.60 11.31
C ALA A 213 5.16 -11.54 12.00
N GLU A 214 4.71 -11.25 13.20
CA GLU A 214 3.72 -12.05 13.94
C GLU A 214 2.38 -12.14 13.18
N ILE A 215 1.89 -11.04 12.62
CA ILE A 215 0.67 -11.03 11.80
C ILE A 215 0.84 -11.89 10.54
N VAL A 216 1.97 -11.76 9.85
CA VAL A 216 2.25 -12.59 8.65
C VAL A 216 2.31 -14.06 9.02
N LEU A 217 2.89 -14.41 10.17
CA LEU A 217 2.97 -15.79 10.64
C LEU A 217 1.58 -16.40 10.90
N SER A 218 0.66 -15.62 11.45
CA SER A 218 -0.71 -16.08 11.73
C SER A 218 -1.63 -16.08 10.50
N ASN A 219 -1.18 -15.56 9.35
CA ASN A 219 -1.99 -15.46 8.14
C ASN A 219 -1.43 -16.34 7.00
N PRO A 220 -2.05 -17.52 6.73
CA PRO A 220 -1.57 -18.45 5.71
C PRO A 220 -1.49 -17.84 4.31
N ARG A 221 -2.38 -16.88 3.99
CA ARG A 221 -2.41 -16.18 2.71
C ARG A 221 -1.18 -15.29 2.52
N MET A 222 -0.77 -14.57 3.57
CA MET A 222 0.47 -13.78 3.55
C MET A 222 1.71 -14.67 3.50
N LEU A 223 1.72 -15.80 4.23
CA LEU A 223 2.81 -16.77 4.18
C LEU A 223 3.02 -17.34 2.77
N ARG A 224 1.94 -17.64 2.05
CA ARG A 224 2.03 -18.13 0.66
C ARG A 224 2.72 -17.15 -0.28
N LEU A 225 2.63 -15.84 -0.05
CA LEU A 225 3.35 -14.83 -0.85
C LEU A 225 4.87 -14.94 -0.69
N LEU A 226 5.35 -15.48 0.42
CA LEU A 226 6.80 -15.61 0.68
C LEU A 226 7.50 -16.68 -0.18
N GLN A 227 6.76 -17.51 -0.90
CA GLN A 227 7.32 -18.40 -1.92
C GLN A 227 7.92 -17.62 -3.11
N LEU A 228 7.45 -16.36 -3.37
CA LEU A 228 7.93 -15.54 -4.46
C LEU A 228 9.33 -15.00 -4.19
N HIS A 229 10.24 -15.19 -5.13
CA HIS A 229 11.58 -14.61 -5.07
C HIS A 229 11.51 -13.08 -4.98
N GLY A 230 12.33 -12.49 -4.11
CA GLY A 230 12.35 -11.03 -3.88
C GLY A 230 11.29 -10.51 -2.90
N VAL A 231 10.14 -11.16 -2.75
CA VAL A 231 9.09 -10.75 -1.81
C VAL A 231 9.47 -11.15 -0.39
N ASN A 232 9.60 -10.20 0.51
CA ASN A 232 9.82 -10.41 1.95
C ASN A 232 8.50 -10.26 2.73
N TYR A 233 8.52 -10.56 4.04
CA TYR A 233 7.32 -10.51 4.88
C TYR A 233 6.68 -9.12 4.95
N LYS A 234 7.48 -8.05 4.87
CA LYS A 234 6.93 -6.68 4.84
C LYS A 234 6.21 -6.39 3.53
N GLY A 235 6.74 -6.88 2.41
CA GLY A 235 6.10 -6.79 1.11
C GLY A 235 4.82 -7.62 1.02
N ALA A 236 4.83 -8.83 1.58
CA ALA A 236 3.65 -9.67 1.68
C ALA A 236 2.55 -9.00 2.53
N PHE A 237 2.92 -8.47 3.70
CA PHE A 237 2.02 -7.73 4.57
C PHE A 237 1.47 -6.46 3.89
N ALA A 238 2.33 -5.65 3.26
CA ALA A 238 1.91 -4.42 2.59
C ALA A 238 0.90 -4.70 1.47
N LEU A 239 1.14 -5.75 0.68
CA LEU A 239 0.23 -6.13 -0.39
C LEU A 239 -1.10 -6.62 0.17
N ASP A 240 -1.09 -7.55 1.11
CA ASP A 240 -2.32 -8.12 1.66
C ASP A 240 -3.14 -7.07 2.41
N ALA A 241 -2.50 -6.21 3.21
CA ALA A 241 -3.15 -5.08 3.87
C ALA A 241 -3.79 -4.09 2.88
N ALA A 242 -3.18 -3.91 1.70
CA ALA A 242 -3.74 -3.06 0.65
C ALA A 242 -4.90 -3.73 -0.08
N VAL A 243 -4.79 -5.03 -0.34
CA VAL A 243 -5.73 -5.81 -1.15
C VAL A 243 -6.96 -6.24 -0.38
N GLU A 244 -6.79 -6.85 0.79
CA GLU A 244 -7.83 -7.48 1.63
C GLU A 244 -8.63 -8.55 0.87
N ASN A 245 -9.46 -8.17 -0.08
CA ASN A 245 -10.19 -9.09 -0.96
C ASN A 245 -9.60 -9.06 -2.38
N PRO A 246 -8.92 -10.13 -2.82
CA PRO A 246 -8.33 -10.18 -4.16
C PRO A 246 -9.38 -10.27 -5.27
N HIS A 247 -10.60 -10.73 -4.98
CA HIS A 247 -11.66 -10.88 -5.97
C HIS A 247 -12.25 -9.53 -6.44
N ARG A 248 -12.01 -8.44 -5.69
CA ARG A 248 -12.35 -7.08 -6.16
C ARG A 248 -11.55 -6.64 -7.40
N PHE A 249 -10.44 -7.30 -7.68
CA PHE A 249 -9.67 -7.10 -8.90
C PHE A 249 -10.02 -8.17 -9.93
N SER A 250 -10.78 -7.81 -10.95
CA SER A 250 -11.19 -8.76 -11.99
C SER A 250 -10.01 -9.33 -12.80
N THR A 251 -8.86 -8.61 -12.85
CA THR A 251 -7.64 -9.05 -13.54
C THR A 251 -6.39 -8.68 -12.75
N ALA A 252 -5.30 -9.43 -12.97
CA ALA A 252 -3.99 -9.12 -12.41
C ALA A 252 -3.46 -7.73 -12.84
N SER A 253 -3.86 -7.26 -14.02
CA SER A 253 -3.53 -5.92 -14.50
C SER A 253 -4.16 -4.83 -13.64
N LYS A 254 -5.40 -4.99 -13.18
CA LYS A 254 -6.06 -4.06 -12.25
C LYS A 254 -5.33 -3.99 -10.90
N LEU A 255 -4.87 -5.14 -10.36
CA LEU A 255 -4.04 -5.14 -9.16
C LEU A 255 -2.69 -4.45 -9.42
N SER A 256 -2.06 -4.68 -10.56
CA SER A 256 -0.81 -4.02 -10.92
C SER A 256 -0.96 -2.50 -11.05
N ALA A 257 -2.08 -2.02 -11.60
CA ALA A 257 -2.44 -0.61 -11.66
C ALA A 257 -2.63 -0.04 -10.24
N TYR A 258 -3.41 -0.71 -9.42
CA TYR A 258 -3.60 -0.34 -8.02
C TYR A 258 -2.29 -0.28 -7.23
N GLY A 259 -1.32 -1.16 -7.53
CA GLY A 259 0.04 -1.13 -7.00
C GLY A 259 0.94 -0.03 -7.57
N GLY A 260 0.44 0.80 -8.49
CA GLY A 260 1.20 1.90 -9.12
C GLY A 260 2.22 1.46 -10.17
N PHE A 261 2.00 0.31 -10.84
CA PHE A 261 2.86 -0.23 -11.90
C PHE A 261 2.26 -0.10 -13.31
N SER A 262 1.20 0.70 -13.48
CA SER A 262 0.70 1.04 -14.81
C SER A 262 1.54 2.14 -15.45
N PRO A 263 1.86 2.05 -16.75
CA PRO A 263 2.41 3.17 -17.49
C PRO A 263 1.29 4.20 -17.73
N ILE A 264 1.63 5.49 -17.71
CA ILE A 264 0.73 6.55 -18.17
C ILE A 264 0.48 6.33 -19.67
N VAL A 265 -0.79 6.26 -20.05
CA VAL A 265 -1.21 6.19 -21.45
C VAL A 265 -1.83 7.54 -21.78
N ASP A 266 -1.02 8.52 -22.16
CA ASP A 266 -1.51 9.72 -22.82
C ASP A 266 -1.66 9.38 -24.31
N SER A 267 -2.88 9.16 -24.73
CA SER A 267 -3.21 8.95 -26.15
C SER A 267 -3.95 10.16 -26.71
N SER A 268 -3.25 11.25 -27.02
CA SER A 268 -3.62 12.12 -28.11
C SER A 268 -2.86 11.65 -29.35
N GLY A 269 -3.56 11.18 -30.37
CA GLY A 269 -2.97 10.45 -31.50
C GLY A 269 -1.89 11.20 -32.29
N GLU A 270 -1.82 12.53 -32.21
CA GLU A 270 -0.79 13.34 -32.89
C GLU A 270 0.57 13.34 -32.17
N GLU A 271 0.59 13.20 -30.84
CA GLU A 271 1.84 13.13 -30.07
C GLU A 271 2.54 11.76 -30.18
N GLU A 272 1.80 10.68 -30.46
CA GLU A 272 2.38 9.35 -30.64
C GLU A 272 3.27 9.24 -31.90
N GLU A 273 2.90 9.88 -33.01
CA GLU A 273 3.71 9.89 -34.22
C GLU A 273 4.99 10.73 -34.07
N HIS A 274 4.90 11.87 -33.38
CA HIS A 274 6.06 12.73 -33.11
C HIS A 274 7.04 12.10 -32.13
N ALA A 275 6.55 11.34 -31.16
CA ALA A 275 7.35 10.65 -30.16
C ALA A 275 8.02 9.38 -30.70
N LYS A 276 7.40 8.67 -31.64
CA LYS A 276 8.02 7.53 -32.36
C LYS A 276 9.24 7.99 -33.15
N ARG A 277 9.22 9.20 -33.72
CA ARG A 277 10.34 9.82 -34.49
C ARG A 277 11.53 10.25 -33.62
N LYS A 278 11.33 10.51 -32.29
CA LYS A 278 12.38 10.97 -31.32
C LYS A 278 12.84 9.89 -30.33
N GLY A 279 12.75 8.60 -30.65
CA GLY A 279 13.30 7.52 -29.80
C GLY A 279 12.37 7.05 -28.68
N GLY A 280 11.08 7.29 -28.81
CA GLY A 280 10.04 6.80 -27.89
C GLY A 280 9.86 7.66 -26.64
N LEU A 281 8.61 7.97 -26.34
CA LEU A 281 8.21 8.63 -25.08
C LEU A 281 8.74 7.81 -23.89
N LYS A 282 9.49 8.46 -23.04
CA LYS A 282 9.79 7.95 -21.70
C LYS A 282 8.52 8.12 -20.86
N LYS A 283 7.51 7.25 -21.06
CA LYS A 283 6.30 7.28 -20.24
C LYS A 283 6.68 6.92 -18.81
N PRO A 284 6.56 7.83 -17.83
CA PRO A 284 6.75 7.51 -16.44
C PRO A 284 5.65 6.52 -16.00
N LEU A 285 5.88 5.80 -14.90
CA LEU A 285 4.80 5.09 -14.25
C LEU A 285 3.82 6.12 -13.70
N ASP A 286 2.54 5.80 -13.76
CA ASP A 286 1.50 6.56 -13.11
C ASP A 286 1.89 6.83 -11.64
N GLY A 287 1.83 8.10 -11.24
CA GLY A 287 2.13 8.52 -9.86
C GLY A 287 1.06 8.07 -8.87
N GLU A 288 -0.10 7.67 -9.39
CA GLU A 288 -1.23 7.17 -8.64
C GLU A 288 -1.00 5.73 -8.14
N GLY A 289 -1.91 5.25 -7.30
CA GLY A 289 -1.85 3.91 -6.71
C GLY A 289 -1.16 3.84 -5.35
N ARG A 290 -1.11 2.63 -4.81
CA ARG A 290 -0.61 2.36 -3.44
C ARG A 290 0.91 2.47 -3.36
N ARG A 291 1.38 3.58 -2.77
CA ARG A 291 2.81 3.89 -2.63
C ARG A 291 3.59 2.88 -1.77
N ASP A 292 2.94 2.22 -0.81
CA ASP A 292 3.50 1.16 0.01
C ASP A 292 3.74 -0.11 -0.82
N VAL A 293 2.77 -0.56 -1.59
CA VAL A 293 2.90 -1.69 -2.51
C VAL A 293 3.99 -1.41 -3.55
N LYS A 294 3.94 -0.23 -4.19
CA LYS A 294 4.95 0.19 -5.17
C LYS A 294 6.37 0.12 -4.60
N PHE A 295 6.56 0.63 -3.39
CA PHE A 295 7.85 0.61 -2.72
C PHE A 295 8.38 -0.81 -2.54
N PHE A 296 7.62 -1.70 -1.88
CA PHE A 296 8.08 -3.05 -1.59
C PHE A 296 8.25 -3.92 -2.83
N PHE A 297 7.41 -3.75 -3.85
CA PHE A 297 7.54 -4.54 -5.08
C PHE A 297 8.63 -4.00 -6.01
N THR A 298 9.00 -2.73 -5.91
CA THR A 298 10.22 -2.21 -6.54
C THR A 298 11.47 -2.79 -5.85
N GLU A 299 11.52 -2.81 -4.53
CA GLU A 299 12.59 -3.47 -3.76
C GLU A 299 12.67 -4.98 -4.06
N ALA A 300 11.51 -5.65 -4.19
CA ALA A 300 11.47 -7.05 -4.60
C ALA A 300 12.06 -7.27 -5.99
N GLY A 301 11.72 -6.40 -6.95
CA GLY A 301 12.29 -6.43 -8.29
C GLY A 301 13.82 -6.22 -8.30
N GLN A 302 14.31 -5.31 -7.47
CA GLN A 302 15.74 -5.09 -7.28
C GLN A 302 16.43 -6.34 -6.70
N THR A 303 15.81 -6.97 -5.69
CA THR A 303 16.30 -8.21 -5.07
C THR A 303 16.36 -9.36 -6.07
N VAL A 304 15.37 -9.46 -6.97
CA VAL A 304 15.38 -10.48 -8.04
C VAL A 304 16.58 -10.29 -8.97
N LEU A 305 16.91 -9.06 -9.34
CA LEU A 305 18.07 -8.77 -10.22
C LEU A 305 19.43 -8.97 -9.52
N THR A 306 19.50 -8.88 -8.21
CA THR A 306 20.76 -9.03 -7.45
C THR A 306 20.89 -10.41 -6.85
N SER A 307 20.14 -10.69 -5.79
CA SER A 307 20.27 -11.88 -4.98
C SER A 307 19.61 -13.14 -5.58
N CYS A 308 18.68 -12.96 -6.54
CA CYS A 308 17.96 -14.04 -7.21
C CYS A 308 18.17 -14.03 -8.73
N ALA A 309 19.33 -13.53 -9.19
CA ALA A 309 19.67 -13.39 -10.62
C ALA A 309 19.61 -14.71 -11.40
N ASN A 310 19.90 -15.85 -10.75
CA ASN A 310 19.88 -17.18 -11.37
C ASN A 310 18.48 -17.77 -11.56
N THR A 311 17.42 -17.16 -11.00
CA THR A 311 16.04 -17.59 -11.21
C THR A 311 15.58 -17.27 -12.64
N LYS A 312 14.50 -17.94 -13.12
CA LYS A 312 13.91 -17.64 -14.44
C LYS A 312 13.62 -16.13 -14.59
N LEU A 313 12.99 -15.51 -13.57
CA LEU A 313 12.65 -14.08 -13.57
C LEU A 313 13.89 -13.18 -13.51
N GLY A 314 14.93 -13.57 -12.76
CA GLY A 314 16.21 -12.86 -12.72
C GLY A 314 16.93 -12.89 -14.08
N LYS A 315 17.04 -14.08 -14.68
CA LYS A 315 17.61 -14.27 -16.03
C LYS A 315 16.86 -13.47 -17.08
N TRP A 316 15.51 -13.46 -17.03
CA TRP A 316 14.69 -12.63 -17.89
C TRP A 316 15.00 -11.13 -17.72
N GLY A 317 15.11 -10.67 -16.50
CA GLY A 317 15.47 -9.27 -16.19
C GLY A 317 16.84 -8.89 -16.77
N TRP A 318 17.86 -9.71 -16.57
CA TRP A 318 19.19 -9.49 -17.16
C TRP A 318 19.19 -9.52 -18.69
N LYS A 319 18.42 -10.43 -19.31
CA LYS A 319 18.24 -10.43 -20.77
C LYS A 319 17.67 -9.12 -21.28
N MET A 320 16.75 -8.48 -20.54
CA MET A 320 16.18 -7.17 -20.90
C MET A 320 17.22 -6.05 -20.76
N ILE A 321 18.05 -6.07 -19.70
CA ILE A 321 19.13 -5.10 -19.50
C ILE A 321 20.16 -5.21 -20.62
N ASN A 322 20.59 -6.44 -20.97
CA ASN A 322 21.54 -6.69 -22.05
C ASN A 322 21.00 -6.27 -23.43
N ARG A 323 19.68 -6.18 -23.60
CA ARG A 323 19.02 -5.59 -24.77
C ARG A 323 18.89 -4.06 -24.72
N GLY A 324 19.57 -3.39 -23.80
CA GLY A 324 19.60 -1.92 -23.69
C GLY A 324 18.44 -1.31 -22.87
N LYS A 325 17.61 -2.09 -22.17
CA LYS A 325 16.62 -1.53 -21.27
C LYS A 325 17.27 -1.03 -19.99
N SER A 326 16.90 0.18 -19.53
CA SER A 326 17.44 0.72 -18.27
C SER A 326 17.06 -0.15 -17.09
N ARG A 327 17.98 -0.32 -16.14
CA ARG A 327 17.80 -1.15 -14.93
C ARG A 327 16.52 -0.81 -14.17
N ASN A 328 16.21 0.47 -13.99
CA ASN A 328 15.00 0.89 -13.26
C ASN A 328 13.71 0.46 -13.96
N LYS A 329 13.65 0.51 -15.30
CA LYS A 329 12.50 0.01 -16.06
C LYS A 329 12.33 -1.48 -15.90
N VAL A 330 13.44 -2.24 -15.89
CA VAL A 330 13.41 -3.70 -15.71
C VAL A 330 12.99 -4.06 -14.28
N VAL A 331 13.48 -3.36 -13.26
CA VAL A 331 13.03 -3.51 -11.86
C VAL A 331 11.52 -3.33 -11.74
N CYS A 332 10.96 -2.28 -12.33
CA CYS A 332 9.52 -2.06 -12.34
C CYS A 332 8.74 -3.16 -13.10
N ALA A 333 9.29 -3.64 -14.22
CA ALA A 333 8.67 -4.72 -14.98
C ALA A 333 8.66 -6.05 -14.18
N ILE A 334 9.72 -6.34 -13.45
CA ILE A 334 9.78 -7.48 -12.51
C ILE A 334 8.76 -7.30 -11.39
N GLY A 335 8.69 -6.10 -10.77
CA GLY A 335 7.70 -5.79 -9.73
C GLY A 335 6.27 -6.02 -10.21
N ARG A 336 5.94 -5.60 -11.45
CA ARG A 336 4.64 -5.87 -12.07
C ARG A 336 4.37 -7.37 -12.24
N LYS A 337 5.34 -8.16 -12.70
CA LYS A 337 5.21 -9.62 -12.82
C LYS A 337 5.00 -10.28 -11.45
N LEU A 338 5.74 -9.82 -10.42
CA LEU A 338 5.55 -10.29 -9.05
C LEU A 338 4.14 -10.00 -8.52
N LEU A 339 3.55 -8.84 -8.84
CA LEU A 339 2.16 -8.53 -8.50
C LEU A 339 1.17 -9.43 -9.24
N THR A 340 1.42 -9.75 -10.51
CA THR A 340 0.61 -10.73 -11.25
C THR A 340 0.63 -12.10 -10.56
N TYR A 341 1.80 -12.62 -10.20
CA TYR A 341 1.91 -13.89 -9.46
C TYR A 341 1.25 -13.81 -8.08
N SER A 342 1.40 -12.69 -7.37
CA SER A 342 0.76 -12.46 -6.08
C SER A 342 -0.76 -12.47 -6.19
N TRP A 343 -1.35 -11.93 -7.26
CA TRP A 343 -2.78 -11.94 -7.50
C TRP A 343 -3.32 -13.37 -7.60
N HIS A 344 -2.66 -14.25 -8.36
CA HIS A 344 -3.04 -15.67 -8.45
C HIS A 344 -2.90 -16.39 -7.10
N ILE A 345 -1.83 -16.14 -6.35
CA ILE A 345 -1.63 -16.73 -5.03
C ILE A 345 -2.74 -16.29 -4.05
N LEU A 346 -3.08 -15.00 -4.03
CA LEU A 346 -4.09 -14.46 -3.12
C LEU A 346 -5.49 -14.97 -3.43
N ARG A 347 -5.81 -15.24 -4.69
CA ARG A 347 -7.07 -15.85 -5.11
C ARG A 347 -7.17 -17.34 -4.81
N GLY A 348 -6.06 -17.99 -4.56
CA GLY A 348 -5.99 -19.43 -4.41
C GLY A 348 -5.93 -20.20 -5.74
N ASP A 349 -5.77 -19.50 -6.87
CA ASP A 349 -5.77 -20.06 -8.22
C ASP A 349 -4.42 -20.74 -8.59
N SER A 350 -3.41 -20.65 -7.72
CA SER A 350 -2.07 -21.19 -7.99
C SER A 350 -1.64 -22.20 -6.95
N THR A 351 -1.00 -23.28 -7.39
CA THR A 351 -0.30 -24.23 -6.53
C THR A 351 1.07 -23.69 -6.12
N PRO A 352 1.56 -24.01 -4.91
CA PRO A 352 2.91 -23.63 -4.50
C PRO A 352 3.97 -24.30 -5.38
N ASN A 353 4.92 -23.52 -5.90
CA ASN A 353 6.02 -24.06 -6.68
C ASN A 353 7.09 -24.69 -5.76
N ARG A 354 7.21 -26.01 -5.74
CA ARG A 354 8.19 -26.73 -4.91
C ARG A 354 9.65 -26.35 -5.17
N HIS A 355 10.00 -25.91 -6.35
CA HIS A 355 11.35 -25.41 -6.62
C HIS A 355 11.72 -24.16 -5.78
N SER A 356 10.74 -23.49 -5.17
CA SER A 356 10.98 -22.37 -4.27
C SER A 356 11.04 -22.76 -2.78
N GLU A 357 10.82 -24.04 -2.42
CA GLU A 357 10.71 -24.48 -1.03
C GLU A 357 11.96 -24.20 -0.19
N GLU A 358 13.14 -24.53 -0.69
CA GLU A 358 14.37 -24.24 0.06
C GLU A 358 14.64 -22.72 0.20
N PHE A 359 14.25 -21.96 -0.82
CA PHE A 359 14.29 -20.51 -0.74
C PHE A 359 13.31 -19.97 0.31
N PHE A 360 12.11 -20.53 0.39
CA PHE A 360 11.13 -20.21 1.42
C PHE A 360 11.66 -20.56 2.83
N LYS A 361 12.20 -21.76 3.03
CA LYS A 361 12.82 -22.20 4.30
C LYS A 361 13.91 -21.24 4.75
N ARG A 362 14.75 -20.76 3.83
CA ARG A 362 15.78 -19.77 4.14
C ARG A 362 15.19 -18.45 4.63
N LYS A 363 14.09 -17.98 4.03
CA LYS A 363 13.35 -16.80 4.53
C LYS A 363 12.78 -17.06 5.92
N MET A 364 12.23 -18.24 6.19
CA MET A 364 11.68 -18.59 7.50
C MET A 364 12.75 -18.60 8.58
N ARG A 365 13.96 -19.04 8.30
CA ARG A 365 15.09 -18.94 9.24
C ARG A 365 15.40 -17.49 9.63
N THR A 366 15.35 -16.56 8.67
CA THR A 366 15.49 -15.11 8.94
C THR A 366 14.30 -14.54 9.70
N PHE A 367 13.11 -15.03 9.40
CA PHE A 367 11.86 -14.66 10.05
C PHE A 367 11.87 -15.02 11.54
N TYR A 368 12.35 -16.21 11.88
CA TYR A 368 12.58 -16.65 13.26
C TYR A 368 13.42 -15.63 14.05
N GLN A 369 14.50 -15.12 13.46
CA GLN A 369 15.35 -14.10 14.09
C GLN A 369 14.61 -12.77 14.31
N THR A 370 13.73 -12.40 13.38
CA THR A 370 12.96 -11.14 13.48
C THR A 370 11.96 -11.16 14.63
N ILE A 371 11.27 -12.28 14.84
CA ILE A 371 10.32 -12.48 15.93
C ILE A 371 11.05 -12.62 17.27
N GLY A 372 12.21 -13.25 17.25
CA GLY A 372 13.07 -13.47 18.41
C GLY A 372 12.86 -14.84 19.06
N ALA A 373 13.97 -15.41 19.56
CA ALA A 373 14.00 -16.79 20.07
C ALA A 373 13.01 -17.00 21.24
N LYS A 374 12.89 -16.07 22.17
CA LYS A 374 11.96 -16.18 23.32
C LYS A 374 10.53 -16.37 22.82
N ARG A 375 10.06 -15.51 21.93
CA ARG A 375 8.70 -15.60 21.40
C ARG A 375 8.48 -16.85 20.56
N MET A 376 9.49 -17.30 19.83
CA MET A 376 9.42 -18.52 19.06
C MET A 376 9.34 -19.77 19.93
N HIS A 377 10.03 -19.79 21.06
CA HIS A 377 9.89 -20.85 22.08
C HIS A 377 8.48 -20.90 22.67
N GLU A 378 7.88 -19.73 22.98
CA GLU A 378 6.48 -19.64 23.44
C GLU A 378 5.49 -20.20 22.39
N LEU A 379 5.81 -20.08 21.10
CA LEU A 379 5.06 -20.64 19.98
C LEU A 379 5.36 -22.12 19.70
N GLY A 380 6.20 -22.76 20.52
CA GLY A 380 6.53 -24.19 20.42
C GLY A 380 7.69 -24.54 19.47
N TYR A 381 8.46 -23.54 18.99
CA TYR A 381 9.57 -23.76 18.07
C TYR A 381 10.92 -23.60 18.78
N GLY A 382 11.60 -24.72 19.03
CA GLY A 382 12.91 -24.72 19.71
C GLY A 382 14.07 -24.21 18.83
N THR A 383 14.00 -24.44 17.53
CA THR A 383 15.06 -24.03 16.59
C THR A 383 14.51 -23.38 15.33
N ARG A 384 15.35 -22.53 14.69
CA ARG A 384 15.01 -21.90 13.41
C ARG A 384 14.78 -22.89 12.26
N ASN A 385 15.44 -24.05 12.29
CA ASN A 385 15.24 -25.08 11.26
C ASN A 385 13.92 -25.80 11.46
N GLN A 386 13.59 -26.19 12.70
CA GLN A 386 12.29 -26.79 13.04
C GLN A 386 11.14 -25.86 12.61
N PHE A 387 11.26 -24.57 12.91
CA PHE A 387 10.28 -23.58 12.48
C PHE A 387 10.17 -23.51 10.94
N ALA A 388 11.30 -23.43 10.22
CA ALA A 388 11.30 -23.35 8.77
C ALA A 388 10.66 -24.58 8.11
N GLU A 389 10.93 -25.78 8.60
CA GLU A 389 10.30 -27.04 8.13
C GLU A 389 8.79 -27.04 8.39
N ALA A 390 8.36 -26.64 9.60
CA ALA A 390 6.94 -26.59 9.95
C ALA A 390 6.17 -25.61 9.04
N GLN A 391 6.73 -24.42 8.77
CA GLN A 391 6.10 -23.44 7.89
C GLN A 391 6.11 -23.90 6.42
N ALA A 392 7.17 -24.57 5.97
CA ALA A 392 7.21 -25.15 4.63
C ALA A 392 6.14 -26.24 4.45
N LYS A 393 5.93 -27.08 5.45
CA LYS A 393 4.85 -28.08 5.43
C LYS A 393 3.47 -27.44 5.34
N LEU A 394 3.23 -26.31 6.00
CA LEU A 394 1.97 -25.57 5.90
C LEU A 394 1.72 -25.00 4.50
N VAL A 395 2.76 -24.51 3.81
CA VAL A 395 2.64 -23.86 2.51
C VAL A 395 2.64 -24.88 1.36
N TYR A 396 3.52 -25.86 1.42
CA TYR A 396 3.74 -26.82 0.33
C TYR A 396 3.04 -28.16 0.55
N GLY A 397 2.71 -28.51 1.80
CA GLY A 397 2.03 -29.77 2.15
C GLY A 397 2.77 -31.03 1.70
N ASP A 398 2.02 -32.15 1.59
CA ASP A 398 2.49 -33.39 1.04
C ASP A 398 2.26 -33.52 -0.48
N LEU A 399 2.24 -32.38 -1.21
CA LEU A 399 2.05 -32.35 -2.66
C LEU A 399 3.15 -33.17 -3.35
N PRO A 400 2.83 -34.07 -4.31
CA PRO A 400 3.84 -34.78 -5.07
C PRO A 400 4.74 -33.81 -5.84
N ILE A 401 5.99 -34.16 -6.06
CA ILE A 401 6.91 -33.42 -6.90
C ILE A 401 6.43 -33.59 -8.35
N SER A 402 5.61 -32.64 -8.83
CA SER A 402 5.19 -32.61 -10.24
C SER A 402 6.35 -32.12 -11.09
N THR A 403 6.78 -32.90 -12.03
CA THR A 403 7.75 -32.51 -13.06
C THR A 403 7.13 -31.58 -14.12
N ALA A 404 5.79 -31.46 -14.15
CA ALA A 404 5.04 -30.72 -15.15
C ALA A 404 4.84 -29.23 -14.85
N ASP A 405 4.86 -28.81 -13.55
CA ASP A 405 4.56 -27.43 -13.15
C ASP A 405 5.69 -26.40 -13.44
N SER A 406 6.76 -26.84 -14.11
CA SER A 406 7.89 -25.98 -14.44
C SER A 406 7.63 -25.06 -15.65
N GLU A 407 6.59 -25.29 -16.45
CA GLU A 407 6.36 -24.60 -17.71
C GLU A 407 5.21 -23.57 -17.68
N GLU A 408 4.13 -23.81 -16.95
CA GLU A 408 2.92 -22.97 -17.05
C GLU A 408 2.99 -21.57 -16.38
N ILE A 409 3.85 -21.37 -15.39
CA ILE A 409 4.04 -20.01 -14.79
C ILE A 409 5.06 -19.17 -15.59
N ALA A 410 5.65 -19.72 -16.62
CA ALA A 410 6.68 -19.08 -17.44
C ALA A 410 6.13 -18.26 -18.62
N ASP A 411 4.90 -18.50 -19.04
CA ASP A 411 4.31 -17.94 -20.26
C ASP A 411 3.19 -16.88 -20.01
N CYS A 412 2.97 -16.44 -18.80
CA CYS A 412 2.06 -15.32 -18.51
C CYS A 412 2.76 -14.00 -18.26
#